data_cc7e6d51a1166d94f0ee3efaa47bf514
#
_entry.id   cc7e6d51a1166d94f0ee3efaa47bf514
#
_cell.length_a   1.000
_cell.length_b   1.000
_cell.length_c   1.000
_cell.angle_alpha   90.00
_cell.angle_beta   90.00
_cell.angle_gamma   90.00
#
_symmetry.space_group_name_H-M   'P 1'
#
loop_
_entity.id
_entity.type
_entity.pdbx_description
1 polymer ?
#
loop_
_entity_poly.entity_id
_entity_poly.type
_entity_poly.pdbx_seq_one_letter_code
_entity_poly.pdbx_strand_id
1 'polypeptide(L)'
;MQDAPQEEDVPDVSALFPEAPPECHRTLDMVLRAGLKASFRLLPQARPRLEEIAQACDCEVDAIAQIALYKGKTSKKPYLVIASGKRTMKERALAAAIGEVLQRSNDEATMQLTGFAPGMIPPLGLTMRLPVLMDANLNRFAQIWCHAGTPNAFIRVSTALLARAISARSIKPDL
;
A
#
# COMPACT_ATOMS: atom_id res chain seq x y z
N MET A 1 -40.44 -9.21 0.50
CA MET A 1 -39.53 -9.41 1.64
C MET A 1 -38.15 -9.57 1.06
N GLN A 2 -37.38 -8.48 1.02
CA GLN A 2 -36.01 -8.49 0.51
C GLN A 2 -35.12 -8.98 1.63
N ASP A 3 -34.47 -10.13 1.42
CA ASP A 3 -33.41 -10.60 2.26
C ASP A 3 -32.32 -9.53 2.30
N ALA A 4 -32.10 -8.95 3.47
CA ALA A 4 -30.89 -8.17 3.72
C ALA A 4 -29.67 -9.06 3.41
N PRO A 5 -28.64 -8.53 2.73
CA PRO A 5 -27.43 -9.31 2.53
C PRO A 5 -26.93 -9.75 3.91
N GLN A 6 -26.79 -11.04 4.10
CA GLN A 6 -26.15 -11.58 5.30
C GLN A 6 -24.77 -10.94 5.39
N GLU A 7 -24.45 -10.35 6.54
CA GLU A 7 -23.09 -9.97 6.85
C GLU A 7 -22.24 -11.24 6.66
N GLU A 8 -21.53 -11.33 5.56
CA GLU A 8 -20.54 -12.39 5.35
C GLU A 8 -19.62 -12.33 6.56
N ASP A 9 -19.46 -13.46 7.19
CA ASP A 9 -18.65 -13.67 8.39
C ASP A 9 -17.21 -13.27 8.09
N VAL A 10 -16.88 -11.96 8.25
CA VAL A 10 -15.54 -11.45 8.04
C VAL A 10 -14.68 -12.01 9.15
N PRO A 11 -13.62 -12.75 8.82
CA PRO A 11 -12.79 -13.36 9.85
C PRO A 11 -12.24 -12.30 10.81
N ASP A 12 -12.23 -12.62 12.10
CA ASP A 12 -11.69 -11.73 13.13
C ASP A 12 -10.17 -11.55 12.94
N VAL A 13 -9.76 -10.31 12.71
CA VAL A 13 -8.33 -9.94 12.53
C VAL A 13 -7.49 -10.39 13.73
N SER A 14 -8.00 -10.21 14.95
CA SER A 14 -7.26 -10.58 16.16
C SER A 14 -7.03 -12.10 16.27
N ALA A 15 -7.95 -12.90 15.77
CA ALA A 15 -7.81 -14.35 15.74
C ALA A 15 -6.84 -14.83 14.65
N LEU A 16 -6.87 -14.20 13.46
CA LEU A 16 -6.01 -14.57 12.35
C LEU A 16 -4.58 -14.02 12.47
N PHE A 17 -4.42 -12.85 13.08
CA PHE A 17 -3.14 -12.16 13.20
C PHE A 17 -2.91 -11.71 14.65
N PRO A 18 -2.73 -12.67 15.59
CA PRO A 18 -2.61 -12.33 17.02
C PRO A 18 -1.38 -11.48 17.33
N GLU A 19 -0.35 -11.52 16.49
CA GLU A 19 0.88 -10.73 16.63
C GLU A 19 0.74 -9.30 16.09
N ALA A 20 -0.36 -8.98 15.39
CA ALA A 20 -0.52 -7.67 14.75
C ALA A 20 -0.82 -6.57 15.78
N PRO A 21 -0.05 -5.46 15.78
CA PRO A 21 -0.39 -4.29 16.59
C PRO A 21 -1.77 -3.72 16.23
N PRO A 22 -2.47 -3.07 17.19
CA PRO A 22 -3.78 -2.47 16.94
C PRO A 22 -3.81 -1.51 15.75
N GLU A 23 -2.72 -0.80 15.48
CA GLU A 23 -2.58 0.14 14.37
C GLU A 23 -2.69 -0.54 12.99
N CYS A 24 -2.43 -1.85 12.93
CA CYS A 24 -2.53 -2.65 11.71
C CYS A 24 -3.93 -3.23 11.48
N HIS A 25 -4.80 -3.23 12.47
CA HIS A 25 -6.09 -3.94 12.42
C HIS A 25 -7.00 -3.40 11.32
N ARG A 26 -7.05 -2.10 11.13
CA ARG A 26 -7.86 -1.49 10.07
C ARG A 26 -7.42 -1.94 8.68
N THR A 27 -6.12 -1.95 8.41
CA THR A 27 -5.57 -2.43 7.14
C THR A 27 -5.86 -3.90 6.92
N LEU A 28 -5.64 -4.73 7.92
CA LEU A 28 -5.90 -6.17 7.86
C LEU A 28 -7.38 -6.47 7.63
N ASP A 29 -8.26 -5.78 8.34
CA ASP A 29 -9.70 -5.89 8.15
C ASP A 29 -10.11 -5.55 6.71
N MET A 30 -9.62 -4.45 6.18
CA MET A 30 -9.91 -4.03 4.80
C MET A 30 -9.35 -4.99 3.75
N VAL A 31 -8.17 -5.57 4.00
CA VAL A 31 -7.57 -6.59 3.15
C VAL A 31 -8.45 -7.84 3.09
N LEU A 32 -8.92 -8.30 4.24
CA LEU A 32 -9.81 -9.47 4.31
C LEU A 32 -11.17 -9.19 3.65
N ARG A 33 -11.75 -8.03 3.91
CA ARG A 33 -13.03 -7.61 3.27
C ARG A 33 -12.92 -7.48 1.75
N ALA A 34 -11.74 -7.15 1.25
CA ALA A 34 -11.47 -7.11 -0.20
C ALA A 34 -11.28 -8.50 -0.82
N GLY A 35 -11.38 -9.58 -0.03
CA GLY A 35 -11.20 -10.95 -0.49
C GLY A 35 -9.74 -11.34 -0.69
N LEU A 36 -8.80 -10.58 -0.13
CA LEU A 36 -7.37 -10.86 -0.23
C LEU A 36 -6.95 -11.80 0.89
N LYS A 37 -6.10 -12.76 0.54
CA LYS A 37 -5.35 -13.55 1.53
C LYS A 37 -4.06 -12.81 1.84
N ALA A 38 -3.76 -12.63 3.13
CA ALA A 38 -2.57 -11.94 3.57
C ALA A 38 -1.73 -12.82 4.49
N SER A 39 -0.40 -12.73 4.35
CA SER A 39 0.54 -13.16 5.37
C SER A 39 1.03 -11.92 6.09
N PHE A 40 1.14 -11.98 7.41
CA PHE A 40 1.58 -10.87 8.25
C PHE A 40 2.97 -11.16 8.81
N ARG A 41 3.81 -10.12 8.88
CA ARG A 41 5.12 -10.21 9.51
C ARG A 41 5.44 -8.95 10.30
N LEU A 42 5.82 -9.15 11.56
CA LEU A 42 6.31 -8.09 12.44
C LEU A 42 7.82 -8.26 12.61
N LEU A 43 8.58 -7.21 12.27
CA LEU A 43 10.03 -7.22 12.43
C LEU A 43 10.44 -6.64 13.80
N PRO A 44 11.54 -7.14 14.40
CA PRO A 44 12.00 -6.63 15.69
C PRO A 44 12.60 -5.22 15.62
N GLN A 45 13.14 -4.81 14.47
CA GLN A 45 13.68 -3.47 14.30
C GLN A 45 12.53 -2.44 14.24
N ALA A 46 12.68 -1.33 14.95
CA ALA A 46 11.64 -0.28 14.96
C ALA A 46 11.45 0.37 13.58
N ARG A 47 12.54 0.55 12.83
CA ARG A 47 12.54 1.12 11.47
C ARG A 47 13.49 0.33 10.58
N PRO A 48 13.06 -0.84 10.09
CA PRO A 48 13.93 -1.68 9.26
C PRO A 48 14.24 -1.02 7.91
N ARG A 49 15.46 -1.25 7.44
CA ARG A 49 15.86 -0.89 6.07
C ARG A 49 15.27 -1.88 5.06
N LEU A 50 15.19 -1.48 3.80
CA LEU A 50 14.64 -2.35 2.75
C LEU A 50 15.34 -3.71 2.67
N GLU A 51 16.67 -3.74 2.84
CA GLU A 51 17.43 -4.99 2.83
C GLU A 51 17.08 -5.91 4.01
N GLU A 52 16.84 -5.32 5.18
CA GLU A 52 16.42 -6.07 6.38
C GLU A 52 15.00 -6.62 6.21
N ILE A 53 14.10 -5.85 5.58
CA ILE A 53 12.75 -6.29 5.24
C ILE A 53 12.82 -7.45 4.24
N ALA A 54 13.59 -7.30 3.18
CA ALA A 54 13.76 -8.32 2.15
C ALA A 54 14.30 -9.64 2.73
N GLN A 55 15.27 -9.56 3.63
CA GLN A 55 15.84 -10.72 4.30
C GLN A 55 14.81 -11.39 5.23
N ALA A 56 14.12 -10.61 6.05
CA ALA A 56 13.12 -11.13 6.97
C ALA A 56 11.90 -11.73 6.26
N CYS A 57 11.54 -11.19 5.12
CA CYS A 57 10.40 -11.62 4.31
C CYS A 57 10.77 -12.65 3.23
N ASP A 58 12.04 -13.00 3.12
CA ASP A 58 12.56 -13.93 2.11
C ASP A 58 12.10 -13.55 0.70
N CYS A 59 12.35 -12.31 0.32
CA CYS A 59 11.96 -11.77 -0.98
C CYS A 59 13.04 -10.86 -1.57
N GLU A 60 12.92 -10.56 -2.86
CA GLU A 60 13.72 -9.52 -3.50
C GLU A 60 13.30 -8.13 -2.98
N VAL A 61 14.26 -7.21 -2.88
CA VAL A 61 13.97 -5.82 -2.48
C VAL A 61 12.90 -5.20 -3.37
N ASP A 62 12.93 -5.49 -4.67
CA ASP A 62 11.97 -4.95 -5.64
C ASP A 62 10.53 -5.50 -5.48
N ALA A 63 10.35 -6.56 -4.70
CA ALA A 63 9.03 -7.08 -4.31
C ALA A 63 8.41 -6.35 -3.11
N ILE A 64 9.13 -5.39 -2.54
CA ILE A 64 8.64 -4.55 -1.44
C ILE A 64 8.07 -3.27 -2.05
N ALA A 65 6.77 -3.03 -1.85
CA ALA A 65 6.11 -1.82 -2.31
C ALA A 65 6.36 -0.66 -1.35
N GLN A 66 6.78 0.47 -1.89
CA GLN A 66 6.96 1.73 -1.17
C GLN A 66 5.85 2.68 -1.55
N ILE A 67 5.07 3.13 -0.58
CA ILE A 67 3.89 3.94 -0.81
C ILE A 67 4.11 5.36 -0.29
N ALA A 68 3.81 6.35 -1.14
CA ALA A 68 3.89 7.75 -0.79
C ALA A 68 2.70 8.53 -1.37
N LEU A 69 2.33 9.61 -0.71
CA LEU A 69 1.29 10.51 -1.19
C LEU A 69 1.91 11.64 -2.02
N TYR A 70 1.33 11.87 -3.18
CA TYR A 70 1.66 12.96 -4.09
C TYR A 70 0.43 13.83 -4.34
N LYS A 71 0.64 15.04 -4.79
CA LYS A 71 -0.42 15.93 -5.25
C LYS A 71 -0.08 16.56 -6.59
N GLY A 72 -1.08 16.83 -7.39
CA GLY A 72 -0.93 17.62 -8.61
C GLY A 72 -0.48 19.03 -8.28
N LYS A 73 0.55 19.52 -8.97
CA LYS A 73 1.07 20.87 -8.79
C LYS A 73 0.01 21.93 -9.10
N THR A 74 -0.78 21.72 -10.13
CA THR A 74 -1.82 22.63 -10.60
C THR A 74 -3.17 22.33 -9.97
N SER A 75 -3.65 21.09 -10.08
CA SER A 75 -4.98 20.69 -9.60
C SER A 75 -5.09 20.54 -8.09
N LYS A 76 -3.96 20.32 -7.41
CA LYS A 76 -3.89 19.97 -5.97
C LYS A 76 -4.55 18.63 -5.63
N LYS A 77 -4.94 17.82 -6.61
CA LYS A 77 -5.53 16.50 -6.38
C LYS A 77 -4.52 15.53 -5.79
N PRO A 78 -4.90 14.73 -4.77
CA PRO A 78 -4.01 13.75 -4.17
C PRO A 78 -3.95 12.46 -4.99
N TYR A 79 -2.78 11.83 -5.00
CA TYR A 79 -2.52 10.53 -5.61
C TYR A 79 -1.65 9.68 -4.71
N LEU A 80 -2.02 8.41 -4.56
CA LEU A 80 -1.17 7.43 -3.90
C LEU A 80 -0.25 6.81 -4.95
N VAL A 81 1.06 6.88 -4.72
CA VAL A 81 2.06 6.32 -5.62
C VAL A 81 2.73 5.13 -4.97
N ILE A 82 2.68 3.98 -5.62
CA ILE A 82 3.27 2.72 -5.16
C ILE A 82 4.47 2.39 -6.04
N ALA A 83 5.66 2.49 -5.46
CA ALA A 83 6.93 2.22 -6.14
C ALA A 83 7.51 0.85 -5.72
N SER A 84 8.35 0.28 -6.57
CA SER A 84 9.01 -1.00 -6.34
C SER A 84 10.38 -0.82 -5.69
N GLY A 85 10.56 -1.36 -4.49
CA GLY A 85 11.85 -1.39 -3.80
C GLY A 85 12.50 -0.02 -3.63
N LYS A 86 13.76 0.08 -4.04
CA LYS A 86 14.52 1.34 -4.00
C LYS A 86 14.19 2.31 -5.15
N ARG A 87 13.38 1.87 -6.10
CA ARG A 87 13.06 2.68 -7.27
C ARG A 87 12.17 3.84 -6.89
N THR A 88 12.49 5.00 -7.44
CA THR A 88 11.63 6.17 -7.38
C THR A 88 10.96 6.34 -8.73
N MET A 89 9.65 6.54 -8.73
CA MET A 89 8.93 6.84 -9.97
C MET A 89 9.41 8.17 -10.53
N LYS A 90 9.81 8.18 -11.81
CA LYS A 90 10.26 9.42 -12.47
C LYS A 90 9.11 10.42 -12.57
N GLU A 91 9.39 11.67 -12.25
CA GLU A 91 8.39 12.76 -12.31
C GLU A 91 7.72 12.84 -13.67
N ARG A 92 8.44 12.68 -14.76
CA ARG A 92 7.86 12.74 -16.10
C ARG A 92 6.96 11.54 -16.42
N ALA A 93 7.24 10.36 -15.86
CA ALA A 93 6.36 9.20 -16.01
C ALA A 93 5.02 9.43 -15.30
N LEU A 94 5.08 9.98 -14.10
CA LEU A 94 3.88 10.38 -13.35
C LEU A 94 3.13 11.50 -14.08
N ALA A 95 3.83 12.52 -14.55
CA ALA A 95 3.24 13.64 -15.28
C ALA A 95 2.57 13.19 -16.58
N ALA A 96 3.20 12.28 -17.32
CA ALA A 96 2.62 11.71 -18.54
C ALA A 96 1.33 10.94 -18.26
N ALA A 97 1.28 10.23 -17.15
CA ALA A 97 0.11 9.45 -16.75
C ALA A 97 -1.08 10.32 -16.33
N ILE A 98 -0.82 11.45 -15.69
CA ILE A 98 -1.85 12.30 -15.07
C ILE A 98 -2.13 13.56 -15.88
N GLY A 99 -1.18 14.02 -16.69
CA GLY A 99 -1.29 15.26 -17.46
C GLY A 99 -0.81 16.51 -16.75
N GLU A 100 -0.22 16.36 -15.57
CA GLU A 100 0.39 17.46 -14.80
C GLU A 100 1.54 16.96 -13.94
N VAL A 101 2.40 17.87 -13.50
CA VAL A 101 3.50 17.55 -12.58
C VAL A 101 2.94 17.17 -11.22
N LEU A 102 3.41 16.06 -10.68
CA LEU A 102 3.11 15.62 -9.32
C LEU A 102 4.25 15.99 -8.38
N GLN A 103 3.90 16.44 -7.19
CA GLN A 103 4.83 16.76 -6.11
C GLN A 103 4.52 15.87 -4.91
N ARG A 104 5.56 15.44 -4.21
CA ARG A 104 5.38 14.70 -2.96
C ARG A 104 4.68 15.59 -1.93
N SER A 105 3.65 15.06 -1.29
CA SER A 105 2.92 15.76 -0.24
C SER A 105 3.77 15.86 1.03
N ASN A 106 3.54 16.91 1.83
CA ASN A 106 4.19 17.05 3.12
C ASN A 106 3.63 16.05 4.14
N ASP A 107 4.28 15.95 5.30
CA ASP A 107 3.95 14.97 6.32
C ASP A 107 2.56 15.19 6.92
N GLU A 108 2.17 16.45 7.11
CA GLU A 108 0.85 16.81 7.65
C GLU A 108 -0.27 16.39 6.70
N ALA A 109 -0.17 16.71 5.41
CA ALA A 109 -1.14 16.31 4.40
C ALA A 109 -1.19 14.79 4.26
N THR A 110 -0.06 14.12 4.32
CA THR A 110 0.02 12.66 4.27
C THR A 110 -0.74 12.03 5.43
N MET A 111 -0.50 12.49 6.65
CA MET A 111 -1.22 12.00 7.83
C MET A 111 -2.73 12.28 7.74
N GLN A 112 -3.10 13.48 7.32
CA GLN A 112 -4.50 13.90 7.23
C GLN A 112 -5.29 13.08 6.21
N LEU A 113 -4.71 12.85 5.02
CA LEU A 113 -5.42 12.19 3.91
C LEU A 113 -5.34 10.66 3.97
N THR A 114 -4.26 10.11 4.50
CA THR A 114 -4.08 8.64 4.58
C THR A 114 -4.40 8.07 5.95
N GLY A 115 -4.22 8.84 7.00
CA GLY A 115 -4.27 8.37 8.39
C GLY A 115 -2.97 7.75 8.89
N PHE A 116 -1.92 7.79 8.07
CA PHE A 116 -0.61 7.20 8.38
C PHE A 116 0.51 8.18 8.11
N ALA A 117 1.58 8.09 8.90
CA ALA A 117 2.77 8.88 8.67
C ALA A 117 3.53 8.41 7.41
N PRO A 118 4.31 9.30 6.77
CA PRO A 118 5.16 8.90 5.66
C PRO A 118 6.08 7.72 6.01
N GLY A 119 6.31 6.83 5.06
CA GLY A 119 7.17 5.66 5.23
C GLY A 119 6.50 4.45 5.86
N MET A 120 5.22 4.53 6.22
CA MET A 120 4.46 3.40 6.79
C MET A 120 3.05 3.27 6.21
N ILE A 121 2.77 3.91 5.10
CA ILE A 121 1.44 3.93 4.49
C ILE A 121 1.10 2.55 3.94
N PRO A 122 0.01 1.91 4.41
CA PRO A 122 -0.47 0.66 3.82
C PRO A 122 -1.25 0.92 2.53
N PRO A 123 -1.50 -0.10 1.71
CA PRO A 123 -2.28 0.06 0.47
C PRO A 123 -3.79 0.12 0.69
N LEU A 124 -4.26 -0.31 1.86
CA LEU A 124 -5.67 -0.34 2.25
C LEU A 124 -5.83 0.13 3.70
N GLY A 125 -7.03 0.54 4.06
CA GLY A 125 -7.31 1.05 5.40
C GLY A 125 -7.01 2.54 5.57
N LEU A 126 -6.92 3.28 4.47
CA LEU A 126 -6.70 4.73 4.47
C LEU A 126 -7.96 5.49 4.93
N THR A 127 -7.75 6.72 5.41
CA THR A 127 -8.84 7.59 5.84
C THR A 127 -9.82 7.89 4.73
N MET A 128 -9.33 8.01 3.50
CA MET A 128 -10.15 8.24 2.32
C MET A 128 -9.63 7.42 1.13
N ARG A 129 -10.53 7.17 0.18
CA ARG A 129 -10.15 6.50 -1.06
C ARG A 129 -9.41 7.48 -1.95
N LEU A 130 -8.23 7.08 -2.43
CA LEU A 130 -7.36 7.89 -3.28
C LEU A 130 -7.13 7.20 -4.62
N PRO A 131 -6.97 7.96 -5.71
CA PRO A 131 -6.46 7.40 -6.96
C PRO A 131 -5.06 6.83 -6.75
N VAL A 132 -4.79 5.66 -7.32
CA VAL A 132 -3.53 4.93 -7.13
C VAL A 132 -2.77 4.80 -8.44
N LEU A 133 -1.51 5.18 -8.42
CA LEU A 133 -0.53 4.96 -9.48
C LEU A 133 0.48 3.92 -8.99
N MET A 134 0.62 2.82 -9.73
CA MET A 134 1.42 1.68 -9.30
C MET A 134 2.51 1.36 -10.31
N ASP A 135 3.74 1.22 -9.84
CA ASP A 135 4.89 0.85 -10.64
C ASP A 135 4.67 -0.51 -11.32
N ALA A 136 4.74 -0.52 -12.65
CA ALA A 136 4.55 -1.73 -13.44
C ALA A 136 5.58 -2.83 -13.13
N ASN A 137 6.74 -2.49 -12.58
CA ASN A 137 7.74 -3.49 -12.16
C ASN A 137 7.23 -4.43 -11.06
N LEU A 138 6.27 -3.98 -10.26
CA LEU A 138 5.66 -4.82 -9.23
C LEU A 138 4.91 -6.02 -9.83
N ASN A 139 4.44 -5.90 -11.07
CA ASN A 139 3.74 -6.98 -11.77
C ASN A 139 4.65 -8.19 -12.11
N ARG A 140 5.96 -8.05 -11.97
CA ARG A 140 6.91 -9.18 -12.08
C ARG A 140 6.74 -10.19 -10.96
N PHE A 141 6.17 -9.78 -9.85
CA PHE A 141 6.00 -10.59 -8.66
C PHE A 141 4.54 -10.99 -8.49
N ALA A 142 4.29 -12.29 -8.30
CA ALA A 142 2.94 -12.80 -8.01
C ALA A 142 2.41 -12.24 -6.68
N GLN A 143 3.32 -12.00 -5.73
CA GLN A 143 3.04 -11.44 -4.42
C GLN A 143 4.03 -10.34 -4.09
N ILE A 144 3.56 -9.31 -3.40
CA ILE A 144 4.37 -8.18 -2.91
C ILE A 144 4.15 -7.97 -1.43
N TRP A 145 5.15 -7.36 -0.80
CA TRP A 145 5.09 -6.94 0.59
C TRP A 145 4.82 -5.45 0.70
N CYS A 146 3.87 -5.09 1.55
CA CYS A 146 3.50 -3.70 1.83
C CYS A 146 3.55 -3.45 3.33
N HIS A 147 3.73 -2.19 3.74
CA HIS A 147 3.52 -1.81 5.13
C HIS A 147 2.06 -2.10 5.54
N ALA A 148 1.89 -2.49 6.79
CA ALA A 148 0.57 -2.79 7.35
C ALA A 148 0.05 -1.71 8.31
N GLY A 149 0.73 -0.57 8.42
CA GLY A 149 0.33 0.57 9.23
C GLY A 149 1.31 1.02 10.30
N THR A 150 2.38 0.26 10.52
CA THR A 150 3.52 0.66 11.37
C THR A 150 4.82 0.48 10.58
N PRO A 151 5.94 1.11 11.01
CA PRO A 151 7.20 1.01 10.26
C PRO A 151 7.75 -0.40 10.14
N ASN A 152 7.43 -1.29 11.07
CA ASN A 152 7.99 -2.63 11.18
C ASN A 152 6.98 -3.77 10.93
N ALA A 153 5.76 -3.45 10.56
CA ALA A 153 4.72 -4.43 10.25
C ALA A 153 4.44 -4.48 8.75
N PHE A 154 4.39 -5.69 8.20
CA PHE A 154 4.25 -5.92 6.76
C PHE A 154 3.22 -6.99 6.45
N ILE A 155 2.56 -6.84 5.30
CA ILE A 155 1.65 -7.83 4.74
C ILE A 155 2.14 -8.26 3.36
N ARG A 156 2.01 -9.55 3.07
CA ARG A 156 2.19 -10.11 1.74
C ARG A 156 0.83 -10.39 1.12
N VAL A 157 0.60 -9.85 -0.06
CA VAL A 157 -0.65 -9.99 -0.79
C VAL A 157 -0.39 -10.30 -2.26
N SER A 158 -1.38 -10.88 -2.93
CA SER A 158 -1.34 -11.03 -4.39
C SER A 158 -1.25 -9.66 -5.07
N THR A 159 -0.26 -9.47 -5.91
CA THR A 159 -0.05 -8.22 -6.65
C THR A 159 -1.26 -7.88 -7.53
N ALA A 160 -1.74 -8.86 -8.30
CA ALA A 160 -2.87 -8.65 -9.22
C ALA A 160 -4.18 -8.36 -8.47
N LEU A 161 -4.45 -9.10 -7.40
CA LEU A 161 -5.68 -8.91 -6.62
C LEU A 161 -5.66 -7.59 -5.86
N LEU A 162 -4.51 -7.18 -5.31
CA LEU A 162 -4.36 -5.86 -4.68
C LEU A 162 -4.61 -4.76 -5.69
N ALA A 163 -3.93 -4.80 -6.84
CA ALA A 163 -4.09 -3.79 -7.89
C ALA A 163 -5.55 -3.61 -8.30
N ARG A 164 -6.30 -4.72 -8.40
CA ARG A 164 -7.73 -4.69 -8.70
C ARG A 164 -8.54 -4.08 -7.55
N ALA A 165 -8.27 -4.49 -6.31
CA ALA A 165 -9.00 -4.03 -5.13
C ALA A 165 -8.90 -2.53 -4.92
N ILE A 166 -7.73 -1.94 -5.21
CA ILE A 166 -7.49 -0.49 -5.07
C ILE A 166 -7.63 0.28 -6.39
N SER A 167 -8.04 -0.38 -7.46
CA SER A 167 -8.18 0.20 -8.81
C SER A 167 -6.90 0.92 -9.25
N ALA A 168 -5.76 0.27 -9.04
CA ALA A 168 -4.46 0.84 -9.34
C ALA A 168 -4.25 0.97 -10.85
N ARG A 169 -3.77 2.15 -11.26
CA ARG A 169 -3.30 2.38 -12.62
C ARG A 169 -1.82 2.03 -12.71
N SER A 170 -1.49 1.07 -13.58
CA SER A 170 -0.11 0.64 -13.80
C SER A 170 0.66 1.70 -14.60
N ILE A 171 1.83 2.09 -14.09
CA ILE A 171 2.69 3.10 -14.70
C ILE A 171 4.05 2.47 -15.00
N LYS A 172 4.53 2.64 -16.22
CA LYS A 172 5.91 2.27 -16.57
C LYS A 172 6.87 3.35 -16.05
N PRO A 173 7.76 3.03 -15.11
CA PRO A 173 8.57 4.06 -14.44
C PRO A 173 9.67 4.65 -15.31
N ASP A 174 10.00 4.01 -16.44
CA ASP A 174 11.15 4.36 -17.30
C ASP A 174 10.77 5.20 -18.52
N LEU A 175 9.55 5.69 -18.60
CA LEU A 175 9.11 6.55 -19.70
C LEU A 175 9.58 7.99 -19.56
#